data_6bfa7ba6934b2b69888760fd250356e9
#
_entry.id   6bfa7ba6934b2b69888760fd250356e9
#
_cell.length_a   1.000
_cell.length_b   1.000
_cell.length_c   1.000
_cell.angle_alpha   90.00
_cell.angle_beta   90.00
_cell.angle_gamma   90.00
#
_symmetry.space_group_name_H-M   'P 1'
#
loop_
_entity.id
_entity.type
_entity.pdbx_description
1 polymer ?
#
loop_
_entity_poly.entity_id
_entity_poly.type
_entity_poly.pdbx_seq_one_letter_code
_entity_poly.pdbx_strand_id
1 'polypeptide(L)'
;MKYNHEKMMKDIINLDQTAYHHSIVVFQDTFLSFPNRYLVYWDKRWQCWFFLNYPTQQDEEKNVENIRDKISRALKIDSSHILLERKCQKLQQKYSESHQEERYYDHVFYKWKITAFPEQMKADVFDIDGVSYRWMTMADMKANPDIRKKNLDVVKVVETNL
;
A
#
# COMPACT_ATOMS: atom_id res chain seq x y z
N MET A 1 24.02 -14.95 27.78
CA MET A 1 22.70 -15.58 27.91
C MET A 1 22.39 -16.39 26.67
N LYS A 2 22.12 -17.64 26.85
CA LYS A 2 21.77 -18.50 25.71
C LYS A 2 20.31 -18.28 25.31
N TYR A 3 20.10 -18.03 24.05
CA TYR A 3 18.76 -17.96 23.45
C TYR A 3 18.27 -19.39 23.24
N ASN A 4 17.23 -19.79 23.95
CA ASN A 4 16.71 -21.16 23.84
C ASN A 4 15.56 -21.26 22.84
N HIS A 5 15.22 -22.49 22.45
CA HIS A 5 14.19 -22.77 21.46
C HIS A 5 12.82 -22.25 21.88
N GLU A 6 12.43 -22.40 23.15
CA GLU A 6 11.14 -21.94 23.66
C GLU A 6 11.00 -20.44 23.59
N LYS A 7 12.04 -19.70 23.96
CA LYS A 7 12.06 -18.23 23.86
C LYS A 7 11.98 -17.79 22.42
N MET A 8 12.72 -18.43 21.54
CA MET A 8 12.69 -18.15 20.11
C MET A 8 11.27 -18.36 19.53
N MET A 9 10.60 -19.44 19.90
CA MET A 9 9.24 -19.72 19.43
C MET A 9 8.24 -18.70 19.96
N LYS A 10 8.36 -18.25 21.20
CA LYS A 10 7.53 -17.19 21.76
C LYS A 10 7.75 -15.87 21.03
N ASP A 11 8.99 -15.52 20.73
CA ASP A 11 9.30 -14.28 20.02
C ASP A 11 8.75 -14.30 18.61
N ILE A 12 8.82 -15.43 17.91
CA ILE A 12 8.23 -15.59 16.57
C ILE A 12 6.70 -15.44 16.63
N ILE A 13 6.03 -16.08 17.58
CA ILE A 13 4.59 -15.96 17.77
C ILE A 13 4.18 -14.53 18.09
N ASN A 14 4.91 -13.86 18.98
CA ASN A 14 4.64 -12.47 19.33
C ASN A 14 4.83 -11.55 18.13
N LEU A 15 5.88 -11.75 17.33
CA LEU A 15 6.14 -11.00 16.11
C LEU A 15 4.97 -11.14 15.13
N ASP A 16 4.49 -12.37 14.90
CA ASP A 16 3.38 -12.63 14.02
C ASP A 16 2.07 -12.01 14.51
N GLN A 17 1.81 -12.07 15.82
CA GLN A 17 0.62 -11.49 16.43
C GLN A 17 0.62 -9.96 16.44
N THR A 18 1.79 -9.31 16.54
CA THR A 18 1.90 -7.86 16.62
C THR A 18 2.16 -7.20 15.27
N ALA A 19 2.49 -7.97 14.26
CA ALA A 19 2.74 -7.44 12.93
C ALA A 19 1.44 -6.98 12.26
N TYR A 20 1.50 -5.81 11.64
CA TYR A 20 0.42 -5.29 10.80
C TYR A 20 0.65 -5.79 9.38
N HIS A 21 -0.19 -6.71 8.93
CA HIS A 21 -0.08 -7.33 7.61
C HIS A 21 -0.96 -6.59 6.62
N HIS A 22 -0.37 -5.73 5.81
CA HIS A 22 -1.06 -4.99 4.77
C HIS A 22 -0.44 -5.23 3.41
N SER A 23 -1.30 -5.28 2.41
CA SER A 23 -0.89 -5.34 1.01
C SER A 23 -0.97 -3.93 0.44
N ILE A 24 0.16 -3.43 -0.04
CA ILE A 24 0.28 -2.11 -0.67
C ILE A 24 0.12 -2.31 -2.17
N VAL A 25 -0.81 -1.59 -2.78
CA VAL A 25 -1.15 -1.77 -4.18
C VAL A 25 -0.77 -0.53 -4.96
N VAL A 26 0.22 -0.67 -5.82
CA VAL A 26 0.83 0.46 -6.53
C VAL A 26 0.39 0.48 -7.98
N PHE A 27 -0.35 1.51 -8.36
CA PHE A 27 -0.73 1.75 -9.74
C PHE A 27 0.05 2.95 -10.28
N GLN A 28 0.90 2.66 -11.25
CA GLN A 28 1.67 3.68 -11.94
C GLN A 28 0.94 4.11 -13.21
N ASP A 29 0.80 5.42 -13.40
CA ASP A 29 0.16 5.98 -14.58
C ASP A 29 1.03 5.75 -15.81
N THR A 30 0.60 4.83 -16.66
CA THR A 30 1.22 4.59 -17.97
C THR A 30 0.42 5.24 -19.11
N PHE A 31 -0.68 5.88 -18.78
CA PHE A 31 -1.60 6.49 -19.73
C PHE A 31 -1.05 7.80 -20.27
N LEU A 32 -0.49 8.64 -19.38
CA LEU A 32 0.22 9.84 -19.78
C LEU A 32 1.69 9.51 -19.97
N SER A 33 2.22 9.90 -21.09
CA SER A 33 3.61 9.61 -21.43
C SER A 33 4.62 10.32 -20.52
N PHE A 34 4.17 11.29 -19.68
CA PHE A 34 5.08 12.11 -18.89
C PHE A 34 4.33 13.01 -17.90
N PRO A 35 4.82 13.14 -16.67
CA PRO A 35 5.74 12.24 -15.94
C PRO A 35 5.00 11.03 -15.36
N ASN A 36 5.72 9.99 -15.01
CA ASN A 36 5.15 8.84 -14.34
C ASN A 36 4.59 9.23 -12.98
N ARG A 37 3.32 8.95 -12.77
CA ARG A 37 2.60 9.27 -11.55
C ARG A 37 2.02 8.02 -10.93
N TYR A 38 1.76 8.10 -9.63
CA TYR A 38 1.22 7.00 -8.84
C TYR A 38 -0.12 7.40 -8.25
N LEU A 39 -1.05 6.45 -8.21
CA LEU A 39 -2.37 6.68 -7.64
C LEU A 39 -2.31 6.59 -6.13
N VAL A 40 -2.80 7.62 -5.46
CA VAL A 40 -2.92 7.68 -4.00
C VAL A 40 -4.32 8.13 -3.62
N TYR A 41 -4.73 7.81 -2.40
CA TYR A 41 -5.99 8.26 -1.84
C TYR A 41 -5.75 9.06 -0.56
N TRP A 42 -6.67 9.96 -0.23
CA TRP A 42 -6.63 10.72 1.02
C TRP A 42 -7.23 9.90 2.15
N ASP A 43 -6.41 9.57 3.12
CA ASP A 43 -6.85 8.87 4.33
C ASP A 43 -7.22 9.89 5.40
N LYS A 44 -8.52 10.02 5.70
CA LYS A 44 -9.04 11.00 6.66
C LYS A 44 -8.57 10.71 8.07
N ARG A 45 -8.36 9.47 8.41
CA ARG A 45 -7.90 9.04 9.73
C ARG A 45 -6.46 9.49 9.99
N TRP A 46 -5.58 9.31 8.99
CA TRP A 46 -4.17 9.64 9.09
C TRP A 46 -3.83 11.05 8.57
N GLN A 47 -4.77 11.71 7.91
CA GLN A 47 -4.56 13.01 7.28
C GLN A 47 -3.34 12.99 6.34
N CYS A 48 -3.32 12.01 5.44
CA CYS A 48 -2.19 11.77 4.57
C CYS A 48 -2.63 11.07 3.27
N TRP A 49 -1.88 11.29 2.20
CA TRP A 49 -2.02 10.54 0.96
C TRP A 49 -1.26 9.22 1.07
N PHE A 50 -1.96 8.11 0.84
CA PHE A 50 -1.37 6.77 0.86
C PHE A 50 -1.61 6.05 -0.47
N PHE A 51 -0.73 5.09 -0.80
CA PHE A 51 -1.06 4.09 -1.81
C PHE A 51 -2.27 3.29 -1.33
N LEU A 52 -3.07 2.77 -2.27
CA LEU A 52 -4.14 1.85 -1.92
C LEU A 52 -3.54 0.69 -1.12
N ASN A 53 -4.18 0.32 -0.03
CA ASN A 53 -3.70 -0.75 0.83
C ASN A 53 -4.87 -1.47 1.48
N TYR A 54 -4.69 -2.74 1.74
CA TYR A 54 -5.72 -3.60 2.29
C TYR A 54 -5.09 -4.62 3.25
N PRO A 55 -5.79 -5.05 4.30
CA PRO A 55 -5.30 -6.12 5.16
C PRO A 55 -4.97 -7.36 4.33
N THR A 56 -3.80 -7.94 4.56
CA THR A 56 -3.35 -9.12 3.82
C THR A 56 -4.12 -10.36 4.26
N GLN A 57 -4.64 -11.12 3.30
CA GLN A 57 -5.26 -12.42 3.57
C GLN A 57 -4.16 -13.50 3.68
N GLN A 58 -4.45 -14.59 4.41
CA GLN A 58 -3.47 -15.64 4.65
C GLN A 58 -3.08 -16.41 3.37
N ASP A 59 -4.05 -16.65 2.51
CA ASP A 59 -3.85 -17.36 1.24
C ASP A 59 -3.56 -16.34 0.14
N GLU A 60 -2.46 -16.55 -0.60
CA GLU A 60 -2.04 -15.63 -1.67
C GLU A 60 -3.10 -15.46 -2.75
N GLU A 61 -3.74 -16.54 -3.20
CA GLU A 61 -4.80 -16.46 -4.21
C GLU A 61 -6.00 -15.68 -3.69
N LYS A 62 -6.41 -15.93 -2.46
CA LYS A 62 -7.49 -15.19 -1.81
C LYS A 62 -7.12 -13.73 -1.61
N ASN A 63 -5.87 -13.44 -1.30
CA ASN A 63 -5.38 -12.09 -1.14
C ASN A 63 -5.49 -11.30 -2.45
N VAL A 64 -5.04 -11.88 -3.55
CA VAL A 64 -5.14 -11.27 -4.89
C VAL A 64 -6.60 -11.04 -5.29
N GLU A 65 -7.46 -12.01 -5.08
CA GLU A 65 -8.89 -11.89 -5.38
C GLU A 65 -9.54 -10.79 -4.54
N ASN A 66 -9.23 -10.74 -3.24
CA ASN A 66 -9.74 -9.72 -2.33
C ASN A 66 -9.30 -8.31 -2.75
N ILE A 67 -8.04 -8.14 -3.09
CA ILE A 67 -7.51 -6.86 -3.57
C ILE A 67 -8.21 -6.45 -4.86
N ARG A 68 -8.31 -7.35 -5.82
CA ARG A 68 -8.97 -7.09 -7.10
C ARG A 68 -10.43 -6.67 -6.92
N ASP A 69 -11.15 -7.38 -6.06
CA ASP A 69 -12.54 -7.07 -5.73
C ASP A 69 -12.67 -5.68 -5.08
N LYS A 70 -11.81 -5.37 -4.14
CA LYS A 70 -11.82 -4.09 -3.43
C LYS A 70 -11.50 -2.91 -4.36
N ILE A 71 -10.52 -3.06 -5.23
CA ILE A 71 -10.18 -2.04 -6.22
C ILE A 71 -11.35 -1.87 -7.20
N SER A 72 -11.91 -2.96 -7.68
CA SER A 72 -13.06 -2.97 -8.59
C SER A 72 -14.23 -2.17 -8.03
N ARG A 73 -14.57 -2.40 -6.77
CA ARG A 73 -15.67 -1.69 -6.10
C ARG A 73 -15.32 -0.23 -5.83
N ALA A 74 -14.11 0.04 -5.35
CA ALA A 74 -13.70 1.40 -4.99
C ALA A 74 -13.63 2.33 -6.20
N LEU A 75 -13.05 1.87 -7.30
CA LEU A 75 -12.82 2.66 -8.50
C LEU A 75 -13.85 2.41 -9.61
N LYS A 76 -14.79 1.51 -9.38
CA LYS A 76 -15.85 1.13 -10.33
C LYS A 76 -15.29 0.66 -11.66
N ILE A 77 -14.31 -0.23 -11.56
CA ILE A 77 -13.64 -0.88 -12.69
C ILE A 77 -14.04 -2.36 -12.68
N ASP A 78 -14.32 -2.93 -13.85
CA ASP A 78 -14.57 -4.37 -13.94
C ASP A 78 -13.32 -5.13 -13.47
N SER A 79 -13.49 -6.09 -12.56
CA SER A 79 -12.38 -6.84 -11.99
C SER A 79 -11.55 -7.60 -13.03
N SER A 80 -12.16 -8.00 -14.16
CA SER A 80 -11.46 -8.65 -15.27
C SER A 80 -10.42 -7.76 -15.94
N HIS A 81 -10.53 -6.44 -15.76
CA HIS A 81 -9.61 -5.46 -16.33
C HIS A 81 -8.43 -5.14 -15.40
N ILE A 82 -8.39 -5.72 -14.21
CA ILE A 82 -7.36 -5.44 -13.22
C ILE A 82 -6.38 -6.61 -13.16
N LEU A 83 -5.12 -6.33 -13.47
CA LEU A 83 -4.02 -7.30 -13.41
C LEU A 83 -3.09 -6.95 -12.25
N LEU A 84 -2.86 -7.90 -11.36
CA LEU A 84 -2.01 -7.73 -10.19
C LEU A 84 -0.74 -8.58 -10.30
N GLU A 85 0.39 -7.98 -9.96
CA GLU A 85 1.68 -8.67 -9.91
C GLU A 85 2.33 -8.42 -8.56
N ARG A 86 2.65 -9.48 -7.83
CA ARG A 86 3.38 -9.39 -6.58
C ARG A 86 4.84 -9.02 -6.85
N LYS A 87 5.36 -7.98 -6.17
CA LYS A 87 6.73 -7.48 -6.40
C LYS A 87 7.68 -7.83 -5.27
N CYS A 88 7.31 -7.56 -4.03
CA CYS A 88 8.18 -7.82 -2.89
C CYS A 88 7.40 -7.83 -1.59
N GLN A 89 8.08 -8.24 -0.53
CA GLN A 89 7.57 -8.22 0.83
C GLN A 89 8.64 -7.60 1.73
N LYS A 90 8.24 -6.67 2.59
CA LYS A 90 9.13 -5.98 3.51
C LYS A 90 8.57 -5.99 4.91
N LEU A 91 9.39 -6.42 5.86
CA LEU A 91 9.09 -6.34 7.28
C LEU A 91 9.85 -5.15 7.86
N GLN A 92 9.13 -4.24 8.50
CA GLN A 92 9.70 -3.05 9.12
C GLN A 92 9.28 -2.95 10.57
N GLN A 93 10.21 -2.51 11.41
CA GLN A 93 9.94 -2.24 12.80
C GLN A 93 9.90 -0.72 13.01
N LYS A 94 8.81 -0.23 13.61
CA LYS A 94 8.64 1.19 13.88
C LYS A 94 8.17 1.40 15.31
N TYR A 95 8.67 2.45 15.94
CA TYR A 95 8.17 2.87 17.24
C TYR A 95 6.87 3.66 17.07
N SER A 96 5.82 3.24 17.77
CA SER A 96 4.54 3.93 17.79
C SER A 96 4.47 4.86 18.98
N GLU A 97 4.54 6.18 18.74
CA GLU A 97 4.45 7.18 19.81
C GLU A 97 3.10 7.15 20.52
N SER A 98 2.01 6.96 19.76
CA SER A 98 0.65 6.93 20.31
C SER A 98 0.41 5.73 21.24
N HIS A 99 1.11 4.62 21.03
CA HIS A 99 0.98 3.40 21.83
C HIS A 99 2.20 3.14 22.72
N GLN A 100 3.25 3.97 22.59
CA GLN A 100 4.51 3.85 23.33
C GLN A 100 5.12 2.45 23.24
N GLU A 101 5.07 1.85 22.05
CA GLU A 101 5.58 0.51 21.79
C GLU A 101 6.17 0.37 20.39
N GLU A 102 7.07 -0.59 20.24
CA GLU A 102 7.57 -1.01 18.95
C GLU A 102 6.48 -1.78 18.22
N ARG A 103 6.30 -1.48 16.92
CA ARG A 103 5.36 -2.19 16.05
C ARG A 103 6.06 -2.73 14.83
N TYR A 104 5.58 -3.86 14.37
CA TYR A 104 6.07 -4.50 13.16
C TYR A 104 5.04 -4.33 12.07
N TYR A 105 5.52 -3.96 10.88
CA TYR A 105 4.70 -3.78 9.69
C TYR A 105 5.21 -4.73 8.62
N ASP A 106 4.38 -5.69 8.26
CA ASP A 106 4.65 -6.65 7.21
C ASP A 106 3.86 -6.24 5.98
N HIS A 107 4.55 -5.66 5.00
CA HIS A 107 3.94 -5.14 3.80
C HIS A 107 4.28 -6.02 2.59
N VAL A 108 3.25 -6.47 1.88
CA VAL A 108 3.38 -7.13 0.59
C VAL A 108 3.05 -6.10 -0.47
N PHE A 109 3.93 -5.91 -1.44
CA PHE A 109 3.77 -4.90 -2.48
C PHE A 109 3.32 -5.55 -3.78
N TYR A 110 2.23 -5.03 -4.34
CA TYR A 110 1.69 -5.41 -5.64
C TYR A 110 1.73 -4.23 -6.58
N LYS A 111 2.08 -4.50 -7.82
CA LYS A 111 1.91 -3.54 -8.91
C LYS A 111 0.69 -3.96 -9.71
N TRP A 112 -0.16 -3.01 -10.09
CA TRP A 112 -1.34 -3.32 -10.87
C TRP A 112 -1.43 -2.52 -12.16
N LYS A 113 -2.09 -3.13 -13.12
CA LYS A 113 -2.35 -2.55 -14.42
C LYS A 113 -3.83 -2.69 -14.73
N ILE A 114 -4.34 -1.79 -15.53
CA ILE A 114 -5.72 -1.79 -15.96
C ILE A 114 -5.76 -1.79 -17.48
N THR A 115 -6.61 -2.64 -18.05
CA THR A 115 -6.73 -2.79 -19.50
C THR A 115 -7.71 -1.80 -20.11
N ALA A 116 -8.60 -1.22 -19.29
CA ALA A 116 -9.53 -0.18 -19.69
C ALA A 116 -9.50 0.94 -18.67
N PHE A 117 -9.14 2.15 -19.08
CA PHE A 117 -8.92 3.29 -18.19
C PHE A 117 -10.19 4.16 -18.12
N PRO A 118 -10.86 4.25 -16.95
CA PRO A 118 -12.07 5.09 -16.79
C PRO A 118 -11.74 6.58 -16.97
N GLU A 119 -12.64 7.30 -17.64
CA GLU A 119 -12.46 8.74 -17.88
C GLU A 119 -12.27 9.55 -16.60
N GLN A 120 -13.00 9.21 -15.54
CA GLN A 120 -12.89 9.92 -14.26
C GLN A 120 -11.49 9.83 -13.64
N MET A 121 -10.74 8.79 -13.94
CA MET A 121 -9.37 8.60 -13.42
C MET A 121 -8.32 9.40 -14.21
N LYS A 122 -8.69 10.04 -15.30
CA LYS A 122 -7.77 10.86 -16.11
C LYS A 122 -7.52 12.23 -15.49
N ALA A 123 -8.38 12.69 -14.59
CA ALA A 123 -8.18 13.95 -13.87
C ALA A 123 -7.06 13.81 -12.84
N ASP A 124 -6.32 14.88 -12.59
CA ASP A 124 -5.24 14.90 -11.60
C ASP A 124 -5.73 14.58 -10.19
N VAL A 125 -6.93 15.05 -9.86
CA VAL A 125 -7.63 14.76 -8.60
C VAL A 125 -9.06 14.41 -8.94
N PHE A 126 -9.58 13.36 -8.31
CA PHE A 126 -10.97 12.94 -8.51
C PHE A 126 -11.52 12.28 -7.26
N ASP A 127 -12.86 12.31 -7.12
CA ASP A 127 -13.57 11.72 -6.00
C ASP A 127 -14.48 10.59 -6.50
N ILE A 128 -14.50 9.48 -5.75
CA ILE A 128 -15.43 8.38 -5.98
C ILE A 128 -15.99 7.95 -4.63
N ASP A 129 -17.31 8.01 -4.48
CA ASP A 129 -18.02 7.60 -3.25
C ASP A 129 -17.46 8.22 -1.96
N GLY A 130 -17.12 9.51 -2.04
CA GLY A 130 -16.62 10.28 -0.89
C GLY A 130 -15.15 10.06 -0.58
N VAL A 131 -14.43 9.29 -1.38
CA VAL A 131 -12.98 9.11 -1.26
C VAL A 131 -12.28 9.97 -2.30
N SER A 132 -11.30 10.76 -1.87
CA SER A 132 -10.49 11.58 -2.76
C SER A 132 -9.26 10.82 -3.22
N TYR A 133 -9.00 10.86 -4.52
CA TYR A 133 -7.84 10.25 -5.16
C TYR A 133 -7.02 11.31 -5.88
N ARG A 134 -5.74 11.06 -5.99
CA ARG A 134 -4.81 11.95 -6.67
C ARG A 134 -3.69 11.18 -7.34
N TRP A 135 -3.20 11.72 -8.44
CA TRP A 135 -1.98 11.25 -9.09
C TRP A 135 -0.82 12.08 -8.57
N MET A 136 0.20 11.42 -8.04
CA MET A 136 1.42 12.08 -7.53
C MET A 136 2.65 11.46 -8.16
N THR A 137 3.61 12.32 -8.54
CA THR A 137 4.94 11.86 -8.94
C THR A 137 5.72 11.41 -7.71
N MET A 138 6.78 10.65 -7.93
CA MET A 138 7.69 10.26 -6.85
C MET A 138 8.28 11.50 -6.15
N ALA A 139 8.64 12.52 -6.91
CA ALA A 139 9.14 13.78 -6.36
C ALA A 139 8.10 14.49 -5.48
N ASP A 140 6.83 14.54 -5.93
CA ASP A 140 5.74 15.12 -5.15
C ASP A 140 5.55 14.40 -3.81
N MET A 141 5.56 13.07 -3.84
CA MET A 141 5.40 12.27 -2.62
C MET A 141 6.55 12.50 -1.63
N LYS A 142 7.78 12.54 -2.12
CA LYS A 142 8.97 12.76 -1.28
C LYS A 142 9.03 14.18 -0.72
N ALA A 143 8.42 15.15 -1.38
CA ALA A 143 8.36 16.53 -0.93
C ALA A 143 7.17 16.83 -0.02
N ASN A 144 6.15 15.97 0.00
CA ASN A 144 4.95 16.20 0.80
C ASN A 144 5.24 16.03 2.30
N PRO A 145 4.97 17.07 3.14
CA PRO A 145 5.30 17.02 4.56
C PRO A 145 4.64 15.89 5.34
N ASP A 146 3.38 15.58 5.04
CA ASP A 146 2.64 14.52 5.73
C ASP A 146 3.16 13.14 5.36
N ILE A 147 3.46 12.93 4.08
CA ILE A 147 4.05 11.68 3.60
C ILE A 147 5.44 11.49 4.20
N ARG A 148 6.25 12.53 4.24
CA ARG A 148 7.59 12.47 4.84
C ARG A 148 7.53 12.06 6.31
N LYS A 149 6.53 12.54 7.03
CA LYS A 149 6.35 12.23 8.45
C LYS A 149 5.80 10.83 8.69
N LYS A 150 4.88 10.36 7.83
CA LYS A 150 4.05 9.18 8.12
C LYS A 150 4.29 7.98 7.21
N ASN A 151 4.81 8.17 6.00
CA ASN A 151 4.82 7.12 4.98
C ASN A 151 6.05 7.11 4.07
N LEU A 152 7.09 7.86 4.40
CA LEU A 152 8.26 7.98 3.53
C LEU A 152 8.96 6.64 3.29
N ASP A 153 8.99 5.77 4.28
CA ASP A 153 9.59 4.45 4.18
C ASP A 153 8.92 3.57 3.11
N VAL A 154 7.59 3.61 3.06
CA VAL A 154 6.82 2.89 2.03
C VAL A 154 7.10 3.47 0.65
N VAL A 155 7.10 4.79 0.52
CA VAL A 155 7.41 5.47 -0.74
C VAL A 155 8.81 5.09 -1.24
N LYS A 156 9.79 5.01 -0.36
CA LYS A 156 11.16 4.59 -0.72
C LYS A 156 11.23 3.14 -1.19
N VAL A 157 10.45 2.24 -0.59
CA VAL A 157 10.37 0.85 -1.07
C VAL A 157 9.83 0.81 -2.50
N VAL A 158 8.77 1.56 -2.78
CA VAL A 158 8.20 1.66 -4.12
C VAL A 158 9.23 2.19 -5.12
N GLU A 159 9.92 3.27 -4.77
CA GLU A 159 10.96 3.86 -5.63
C GLU A 159 12.07 2.86 -5.97
N THR A 160 12.49 2.05 -5.00
CA THR A 160 13.65 1.16 -5.14
C THR A 160 13.30 -0.19 -5.77
N ASN A 161 12.09 -0.74 -5.50
CA ASN A 161 11.76 -2.13 -5.81
C ASN A 161 10.67 -2.31 -6.87
N LEU A 162 9.95 -1.30 -7.23
CA LEU A 162 8.89 -1.32 -8.21
C LEU A 162 9.19 -0.38 -9.37
#